data_d0f0a06d642906efa9fea6bad9637f51
#
_entry.id   d0f0a06d642906efa9fea6bad9637f51
#
_cell.length_a   1.000
_cell.length_b   1.000
_cell.length_c   1.000
_cell.angle_alpha   90.00
_cell.angle_beta   90.00
_cell.angle_gamma   90.00
#
_symmetry.space_group_name_H-M   'P 1'
#
loop_
_entity.id
_entity.type
_entity.pdbx_description
1 polymer ?
#
loop_
_entity_poly.entity_id
_entity_poly.type
_entity_poly.pdbx_seq_one_letter_code
_entity_poly.pdbx_strand_id
1 'polypeptide(L)'
;MRYPERESQLFYILRNGFPSISNTESEYQDLTFDKLFMYYQSKGIVLNKRTFKKNLGFLTDTGKYNVLAQLLSDDSHFTIRFALFSGDDKTSRMYSVREFGNTCLLYSLDDVLRYGDVLNIPQADERNRIVERKEVSLFNAKVFTEAVINAFVHNKWVDGNGPMFTSFRNRVEILSRGTLPPKQTVDGFYAGESVPVNESLSKIFIQLHITEHTGRGIPQITSVYGRNNIRIKENNIVVTIPFDRLEDETYASVDTENAQVKSKNAQVNAQVKVNQVLDETQNYDVSIEEKALQFCSEAKSIIEICDYLGFKDRRTVRKIINPLLELGRLAMTVPDKPNSRNQKYIAIK
;
A
#
# COMPACT_ATOMS: atom_id res chain seq x y z
N MET A 1 42.11 4.02 6.74
CA MET A 1 41.05 4.19 7.75
C MET A 1 40.52 2.81 8.13
N ARG A 2 40.69 2.38 9.37
CA ARG A 2 40.08 1.15 9.89
C ARG A 2 38.66 1.49 10.30
N TYR A 3 37.69 0.65 9.90
CA TYR A 3 36.29 0.76 10.32
C TYR A 3 36.01 -0.34 11.36
N PRO A 4 36.19 -0.08 12.65
CA PRO A 4 36.09 -1.09 13.71
C PRO A 4 34.70 -1.75 13.76
N GLU A 5 33.66 -1.03 13.37
CA GLU A 5 32.29 -1.56 13.29
C GLU A 5 32.17 -2.67 12.19
N ARG A 6 32.83 -2.51 11.05
CA ARG A 6 32.84 -3.51 9.98
C ARG A 6 33.62 -4.76 10.39
N GLU A 7 34.73 -4.58 11.11
CA GLU A 7 35.49 -5.72 11.64
C GLU A 7 34.65 -6.50 12.66
N SER A 8 33.98 -5.84 13.57
CA SER A 8 33.09 -6.48 14.55
C SER A 8 31.92 -7.20 13.88
N GLN A 9 31.31 -6.63 12.84
CA GLN A 9 30.27 -7.29 12.05
C GLN A 9 30.82 -8.52 11.32
N LEU A 10 32.01 -8.43 10.74
CA LEU A 10 32.64 -9.58 10.05
C LEU A 10 32.90 -10.71 11.03
N PHE A 11 33.46 -10.43 12.22
CA PHE A 11 33.66 -11.44 13.26
C PHE A 11 32.36 -12.06 13.74
N TYR A 12 31.29 -11.24 13.88
CA TYR A 12 29.97 -11.76 14.23
C TYR A 12 29.45 -12.73 13.16
N ILE A 13 29.56 -12.35 11.88
CA ILE A 13 29.11 -13.18 10.74
C ILE A 13 29.93 -14.47 10.65
N LEU A 14 31.23 -14.40 10.83
CA LEU A 14 32.10 -15.58 10.81
C LEU A 14 31.78 -16.56 11.92
N ARG A 15 31.38 -16.06 13.09
CA ARG A 15 31.06 -16.89 14.26
C ARG A 15 29.63 -17.44 14.25
N ASN A 16 28.65 -16.62 13.83
CA ASN A 16 27.22 -16.90 14.01
C ASN A 16 26.49 -17.10 12.67
N GLY A 17 27.15 -16.93 11.53
CA GLY A 17 26.52 -16.86 10.22
C GLY A 17 25.89 -15.49 9.94
N PHE A 18 25.33 -15.35 8.75
CA PHE A 18 24.57 -14.13 8.40
C PHE A 18 23.32 -14.00 9.28
N PRO A 19 23.05 -12.80 9.84
CA PRO A 19 21.82 -12.54 10.56
C PRO A 19 20.60 -12.86 9.71
N SER A 20 19.71 -13.68 10.24
CA SER A 20 18.44 -14.06 9.62
C SER A 20 17.32 -14.01 10.65
N ILE A 21 16.08 -13.96 10.20
CA ILE A 21 14.92 -13.98 11.11
C ILE A 21 14.86 -15.24 11.98
N SER A 22 15.51 -16.33 11.55
CA SER A 22 15.49 -17.61 12.27
C SER A 22 16.60 -17.74 13.32
N ASN A 23 17.73 -17.05 13.16
CA ASN A 23 18.87 -17.14 14.10
C ASN A 23 19.08 -15.88 14.95
N THR A 24 18.40 -14.77 14.63
CA THR A 24 18.47 -13.54 15.43
C THR A 24 17.41 -13.60 16.53
N GLU A 25 17.85 -13.46 17.79
CA GLU A 25 16.94 -13.39 18.94
C GLU A 25 16.03 -12.16 18.83
N SER A 26 14.75 -12.33 19.18
CA SER A 26 13.80 -11.24 19.34
C SER A 26 14.11 -10.48 20.63
N GLU A 27 13.94 -9.17 20.61
CA GLU A 27 13.95 -8.35 21.83
C GLU A 27 12.76 -8.66 22.75
N TYR A 28 11.69 -9.27 22.21
CA TYR A 28 10.45 -9.61 22.90
C TYR A 28 10.39 -11.12 23.13
N GLN A 29 10.23 -11.54 24.40
CA GLN A 29 10.24 -12.96 24.79
C GLN A 29 8.90 -13.45 25.37
N ASP A 30 7.95 -12.56 25.62
CA ASP A 30 6.60 -12.84 26.13
C ASP A 30 5.54 -12.85 25.00
N LEU A 31 5.89 -13.46 23.87
CA LEU A 31 5.07 -13.48 22.66
C LEU A 31 3.86 -14.40 22.79
N THR A 32 2.70 -13.95 22.33
CA THR A 32 1.47 -14.71 22.13
C THR A 32 1.15 -14.92 20.66
N PHE A 33 0.32 -15.92 20.31
CA PHE A 33 0.14 -16.38 18.94
C PHE A 33 -1.31 -16.73 18.60
N ASP A 34 -2.30 -16.14 19.29
CA ASP A 34 -3.71 -16.45 19.05
C ASP A 34 -4.16 -16.11 17.63
N LYS A 35 -3.70 -14.96 17.11
CA LYS A 35 -3.96 -14.55 15.71
C LYS A 35 -3.35 -15.53 14.71
N LEU A 36 -2.16 -16.05 14.95
CA LEU A 36 -1.53 -17.06 14.11
C LEU A 36 -2.39 -18.32 14.04
N PHE A 37 -2.84 -18.82 15.21
CA PHE A 37 -3.72 -19.99 15.26
C PHE A 37 -5.03 -19.75 14.51
N MET A 38 -5.67 -18.59 14.69
CA MET A 38 -6.89 -18.22 13.98
C MET A 38 -6.66 -18.15 12.47
N TYR A 39 -5.54 -17.61 12.01
CA TYR A 39 -5.21 -17.53 10.60
C TYR A 39 -5.04 -18.91 9.98
N TYR A 40 -4.28 -19.81 10.62
CA TYR A 40 -4.12 -21.20 10.17
C TYR A 40 -5.46 -21.94 10.13
N GLN A 41 -6.29 -21.77 11.16
CA GLN A 41 -7.63 -22.36 11.22
C GLN A 41 -8.53 -21.86 10.08
N SER A 42 -8.47 -20.57 9.72
CA SER A 42 -9.23 -20.02 8.60
C SER A 42 -8.84 -20.63 7.26
N LYS A 43 -7.61 -21.16 7.14
CA LYS A 43 -7.12 -21.91 5.98
C LYS A 43 -7.38 -23.42 6.08
N GLY A 44 -8.10 -23.88 7.09
CA GLY A 44 -8.37 -25.30 7.31
C GLY A 44 -7.19 -26.10 7.88
N ILE A 45 -6.14 -25.43 8.37
CA ILE A 45 -4.93 -26.06 8.89
C ILE A 45 -4.92 -25.93 10.43
N VAL A 46 -4.74 -27.06 11.11
CA VAL A 46 -4.68 -27.09 12.58
C VAL A 46 -3.24 -27.15 13.05
N LEU A 47 -2.79 -26.11 13.78
CA LEU A 47 -1.50 -26.11 14.44
C LEU A 47 -1.56 -26.86 15.78
N ASN A 48 -0.58 -27.71 16.04
CA ASN A 48 -0.46 -28.38 17.34
C ASN A 48 0.15 -27.41 18.37
N LYS A 49 -0.64 -27.05 19.39
CA LYS A 49 -0.25 -26.08 20.45
C LYS A 49 1.04 -26.44 21.19
N ARG A 50 1.40 -27.73 21.27
CA ARG A 50 2.60 -28.18 21.99
C ARG A 50 3.86 -28.11 21.14
N THR A 51 3.75 -28.27 19.81
CA THR A 51 4.91 -28.43 18.93
C THR A 51 5.08 -27.33 17.90
N PHE A 52 4.11 -26.40 17.74
CA PHE A 52 4.14 -25.38 16.71
C PHE A 52 5.41 -24.51 16.74
N LYS A 53 5.89 -24.15 17.94
CA LYS A 53 7.11 -23.32 18.07
C LYS A 53 8.32 -24.00 17.43
N LYS A 54 8.46 -25.30 17.63
CA LYS A 54 9.53 -26.11 17.02
C LYS A 54 9.28 -26.32 15.52
N ASN A 55 8.04 -26.66 15.16
CA ASN A 55 7.67 -26.98 13.78
C ASN A 55 7.80 -25.77 12.85
N LEU A 56 7.51 -24.56 13.35
CA LEU A 56 7.63 -23.31 12.59
C LEU A 56 9.02 -22.66 12.73
N GLY A 57 9.91 -23.23 13.53
CA GLY A 57 11.27 -22.69 13.72
C GLY A 57 11.31 -21.36 14.47
N PHE A 58 10.49 -21.20 15.52
CA PHE A 58 10.35 -19.96 16.29
C PHE A 58 11.42 -19.75 17.34
N LEU A 59 12.25 -20.75 17.58
CA LEU A 59 13.26 -20.72 18.64
C LEU A 59 14.66 -20.73 18.03
N THR A 60 15.55 -19.96 18.62
CA THR A 60 16.98 -20.01 18.39
C THR A 60 17.59 -21.25 19.06
N ASP A 61 18.87 -21.53 18.82
CA ASP A 61 19.61 -22.61 19.46
C ASP A 61 19.69 -22.42 20.98
N THR A 62 19.54 -21.19 21.49
CA THR A 62 19.47 -20.86 22.92
C THR A 62 18.09 -21.08 23.52
N GLY A 63 17.09 -21.48 22.73
CA GLY A 63 15.72 -21.71 23.17
C GLY A 63 14.88 -20.44 23.31
N LYS A 64 15.39 -19.28 22.92
CA LYS A 64 14.66 -18.02 22.94
C LYS A 64 13.88 -17.79 21.63
N TYR A 65 12.83 -16.99 21.70
CA TYR A 65 12.11 -16.57 20.50
C TYR A 65 13.01 -15.76 19.57
N ASN A 66 12.91 -16.05 18.28
CA ASN A 66 13.62 -15.35 17.22
C ASN A 66 12.72 -14.29 16.54
N VAL A 67 13.30 -13.53 15.60
CA VAL A 67 12.57 -12.50 14.85
C VAL A 67 11.41 -13.08 14.04
N LEU A 68 11.49 -14.33 13.55
CA LEU A 68 10.37 -14.99 12.86
C LEU A 68 9.17 -15.16 13.81
N ALA A 69 9.41 -15.59 15.06
CA ALA A 69 8.35 -15.69 16.06
C ALA A 69 7.71 -14.33 16.34
N GLN A 70 8.53 -13.30 16.49
CA GLN A 70 8.05 -11.92 16.67
C GLN A 70 7.17 -11.45 15.51
N LEU A 71 7.58 -11.65 14.26
CA LEU A 71 6.80 -11.29 13.07
C LEU A 71 5.41 -11.94 13.05
N LEU A 72 5.30 -13.16 13.57
CA LEU A 72 4.06 -13.94 13.53
C LEU A 72 3.31 -13.94 14.86
N SER A 73 3.77 -13.19 15.87
CA SER A 73 3.09 -12.99 17.15
C SER A 73 1.87 -12.06 17.02
N ASP A 74 1.05 -12.04 18.06
CA ASP A 74 -0.15 -11.19 18.11
C ASP A 74 0.18 -9.70 18.09
N ASP A 75 1.35 -9.32 18.62
CA ASP A 75 1.94 -7.99 18.52
C ASP A 75 3.38 -8.12 18.02
N SER A 76 3.57 -7.84 16.74
CA SER A 76 4.87 -8.03 16.07
C SER A 76 5.84 -6.89 16.32
N HIS A 77 5.36 -5.73 16.77
CA HIS A 77 6.15 -4.48 16.87
C HIS A 77 6.83 -4.02 15.56
N PHE A 78 6.41 -4.58 14.43
CA PHE A 78 6.84 -4.11 13.11
C PHE A 78 5.77 -3.24 12.48
N THR A 79 6.20 -2.09 11.92
CA THR A 79 5.32 -1.18 11.20
C THR A 79 5.60 -1.23 9.71
N ILE A 80 4.54 -1.33 8.92
CA ILE A 80 4.55 -1.28 7.46
C ILE A 80 3.83 -0.01 7.04
N ARG A 81 4.45 0.81 6.19
CA ARG A 81 3.88 2.11 5.78
C ARG A 81 3.48 2.11 4.33
N PHE A 82 2.30 2.65 4.07
CA PHE A 82 1.80 2.95 2.75
C PHE A 82 1.53 4.46 2.65
N ALA A 83 2.39 5.18 1.91
CA ALA A 83 2.30 6.62 1.73
C ALA A 83 1.68 6.97 0.38
N LEU A 84 0.81 7.99 0.34
CA LEU A 84 0.18 8.52 -0.87
C LEU A 84 0.67 9.94 -1.13
N PHE A 85 1.15 10.20 -2.35
CA PHE A 85 1.62 11.51 -2.81
C PHE A 85 0.78 12.02 -3.98
N SER A 86 0.59 13.34 -4.06
CA SER A 86 -0.20 14.00 -5.11
C SER A 86 0.50 14.06 -6.46
N GLY A 87 1.82 14.05 -6.48
CA GLY A 87 2.63 14.19 -7.69
C GLY A 87 3.42 12.93 -8.00
N ASP A 88 4.45 13.09 -8.82
CA ASP A 88 5.23 11.99 -9.36
C ASP A 88 6.47 11.65 -8.51
N ASP A 89 6.72 12.40 -7.44
CA ASP A 89 7.85 12.21 -6.53
C ASP A 89 7.52 12.57 -5.07
N LYS A 90 8.50 12.32 -4.18
CA LYS A 90 8.35 12.56 -2.73
C LYS A 90 8.47 14.03 -2.33
N THR A 91 8.78 14.94 -3.25
CA THR A 91 8.79 16.39 -2.99
C THR A 91 7.38 16.96 -3.11
N SER A 92 6.47 16.25 -3.79
CA SER A 92 5.07 16.61 -3.90
C SER A 92 4.35 16.47 -2.55
N ARG A 93 3.17 17.06 -2.45
CA ARG A 93 2.35 17.01 -1.23
C ARG A 93 1.99 15.56 -0.91
N MET A 94 2.24 15.14 0.32
CA MET A 94 1.79 13.86 0.85
C MET A 94 0.33 13.98 1.29
N TYR A 95 -0.55 13.14 0.74
CA TYR A 95 -1.97 13.11 1.10
C TYR A 95 -2.21 12.35 2.40
N SER A 96 -1.60 11.18 2.53
CA SER A 96 -1.78 10.34 3.70
C SER A 96 -0.65 9.34 3.86
N VAL A 97 -0.47 8.89 5.10
CA VAL A 97 0.30 7.68 5.41
C VAL A 97 -0.62 6.76 6.19
N ARG A 98 -0.76 5.52 5.73
CA ARG A 98 -1.37 4.45 6.52
C ARG A 98 -0.30 3.55 7.08
N GLU A 99 -0.47 3.18 8.32
CA GLU A 99 0.39 2.22 9.01
C GLU A 99 -0.38 0.92 9.20
N PHE A 100 0.26 -0.16 8.79
CA PHE A 100 -0.15 -1.54 8.99
C PHE A 100 0.92 -2.22 9.83
N GLY A 101 0.56 -3.22 10.59
CA GLY A 101 1.52 -3.91 11.44
C GLY A 101 1.11 -3.86 12.90
N ASN A 102 2.09 -4.00 13.81
CA ASN A 102 1.85 -4.21 15.24
C ASN A 102 0.85 -5.35 15.49
N THR A 103 0.86 -6.33 14.60
CA THR A 103 0.02 -7.52 14.62
C THR A 103 0.71 -8.66 13.86
N CYS A 104 0.19 -9.88 13.92
CA CYS A 104 0.71 -11.00 13.16
C CYS A 104 0.86 -10.62 11.67
N LEU A 105 2.05 -10.84 11.12
CA LEU A 105 2.45 -10.44 9.78
C LEU A 105 1.47 -10.88 8.67
N LEU A 106 0.80 -12.02 8.86
CA LEU A 106 -0.19 -12.54 7.92
C LEU A 106 -1.39 -11.61 7.77
N TYR A 107 -1.87 -11.02 8.87
CA TYR A 107 -2.93 -10.00 8.84
C TYR A 107 -2.45 -8.69 8.24
N SER A 108 -1.21 -8.29 8.55
CA SER A 108 -0.61 -7.09 7.95
C SER A 108 -0.50 -7.24 6.42
N LEU A 109 -0.17 -8.43 5.93
CA LEU A 109 -0.15 -8.73 4.50
C LEU A 109 -1.55 -8.59 3.88
N ASP A 110 -2.57 -9.22 4.50
CA ASP A 110 -3.95 -9.14 4.02
C ASP A 110 -4.46 -7.69 4.00
N ASP A 111 -4.09 -6.87 4.99
CA ASP A 111 -4.48 -5.47 5.08
C ASP A 111 -3.82 -4.61 3.98
N VAL A 112 -2.54 -4.83 3.70
CA VAL A 112 -1.83 -4.16 2.60
C VAL A 112 -2.43 -4.53 1.26
N LEU A 113 -2.74 -5.82 1.04
CA LEU A 113 -3.38 -6.29 -0.21
C LEU A 113 -4.77 -5.68 -0.40
N ARG A 114 -5.62 -5.69 0.64
CA ARG A 114 -6.94 -5.03 0.61
C ARG A 114 -6.84 -3.54 0.34
N TYR A 115 -5.82 -2.87 0.90
CA TYR A 115 -5.62 -1.46 0.62
C TYR A 115 -5.19 -1.21 -0.82
N GLY A 116 -4.37 -2.09 -1.40
CA GLY A 116 -4.05 -2.08 -2.82
C GLY A 116 -5.28 -2.24 -3.71
N ASP A 117 -6.20 -3.13 -3.35
CA ASP A 117 -7.47 -3.30 -4.09
C ASP A 117 -8.34 -2.03 -4.04
N VAL A 118 -8.36 -1.33 -2.89
CA VAL A 118 -9.07 -0.04 -2.77
C VAL A 118 -8.44 1.04 -3.65
N LEU A 119 -7.11 1.03 -3.83
CA LEU A 119 -6.41 1.98 -4.70
C LEU A 119 -6.58 1.65 -6.19
N ASN A 120 -6.83 0.39 -6.52
CA ASN A 120 -6.96 -0.10 -7.90
C ASN A 120 -8.36 0.18 -8.46
N ILE A 121 -8.71 1.47 -8.54
CA ILE A 121 -10.04 1.92 -8.94
C ILE A 121 -10.28 1.61 -10.42
N PRO A 122 -11.38 0.90 -10.79
CA PRO A 122 -11.74 0.70 -12.17
C PRO A 122 -12.08 2.03 -12.85
N GLN A 123 -11.44 2.30 -13.99
CA GLN A 123 -11.72 3.43 -14.86
C GLN A 123 -12.65 2.98 -15.97
N ALA A 124 -13.64 3.79 -16.31
CA ALA A 124 -14.56 3.51 -17.39
C ALA A 124 -14.00 4.07 -18.72
N ASP A 125 -13.73 3.20 -19.67
CA ASP A 125 -13.43 3.62 -21.05
C ASP A 125 -14.74 3.78 -21.83
N GLU A 126 -15.12 5.02 -22.11
CA GLU A 126 -16.31 5.36 -22.89
C GLU A 126 -16.00 5.65 -24.36
N ARG A 127 -14.72 5.69 -24.78
CA ARG A 127 -14.26 6.13 -26.11
C ARG A 127 -14.64 5.19 -27.24
N ASN A 128 -14.80 3.89 -26.98
CA ASN A 128 -15.11 2.88 -27.98
C ASN A 128 -16.47 2.17 -27.72
N ARG A 129 -17.44 2.92 -27.27
CA ARG A 129 -18.74 2.39 -26.84
C ARG A 129 -19.60 1.99 -28.03
N ILE A 130 -19.62 0.69 -28.40
CA ILE A 130 -20.62 0.18 -29.32
C ILE A 130 -21.79 -0.49 -28.54
N VAL A 131 -21.53 -1.25 -27.48
CA VAL A 131 -22.57 -1.91 -26.66
C VAL A 131 -22.20 -2.00 -25.17
N GLU A 132 -20.95 -2.30 -24.79
CA GLU A 132 -20.53 -2.52 -23.42
C GLU A 132 -19.50 -1.49 -22.94
N ARG A 133 -19.62 -1.09 -21.67
CA ARG A 133 -18.64 -0.25 -20.96
C ARG A 133 -17.44 -1.11 -20.58
N LYS A 134 -16.26 -0.80 -21.11
CA LYS A 134 -15.03 -1.48 -20.71
C LYS A 134 -14.49 -0.82 -19.44
N GLU A 135 -14.33 -1.62 -18.39
CA GLU A 135 -13.65 -1.19 -17.18
C GLU A 135 -12.17 -1.58 -17.25
N VAL A 136 -11.29 -0.62 -17.03
CA VAL A 136 -9.84 -0.82 -16.99
C VAL A 136 -9.37 -0.53 -15.58
N SER A 137 -8.75 -1.51 -14.93
CA SER A 137 -8.14 -1.34 -13.62
C SER A 137 -6.92 -0.42 -13.71
N LEU A 138 -6.67 0.37 -12.67
CA LEU A 138 -5.54 1.31 -12.63
C LEU A 138 -4.18 0.59 -12.77
N PHE A 139 -4.09 -0.66 -12.32
CA PHE A 139 -2.91 -1.52 -12.49
C PHE A 139 -3.31 -3.00 -12.43
N ASN A 140 -2.40 -3.87 -12.86
CA ASN A 140 -2.62 -5.32 -12.82
C ASN A 140 -2.60 -5.83 -11.37
N ALA A 141 -3.77 -6.23 -10.85
CA ALA A 141 -3.95 -6.69 -9.47
C ALA A 141 -3.10 -7.93 -9.14
N LYS A 142 -2.95 -8.88 -10.08
CA LYS A 142 -2.14 -10.10 -9.85
C LYS A 142 -0.66 -9.76 -9.69
N VAL A 143 -0.15 -8.85 -10.52
CA VAL A 143 1.24 -8.39 -10.44
C VAL A 143 1.47 -7.61 -9.14
N PHE A 144 0.52 -6.78 -8.72
CA PHE A 144 0.59 -6.08 -7.44
C PHE A 144 0.66 -7.06 -6.27
N THR A 145 -0.25 -8.04 -6.23
CA THR A 145 -0.27 -9.09 -5.20
C THR A 145 1.07 -9.81 -5.12
N GLU A 146 1.59 -10.23 -6.27
CA GLU A 146 2.88 -10.95 -6.33
C GLU A 146 4.05 -10.07 -5.85
N ALA A 147 4.08 -8.80 -6.26
CA ALA A 147 5.11 -7.86 -5.81
C ALA A 147 5.04 -7.59 -4.31
N VAL A 148 3.84 -7.50 -3.73
CA VAL A 148 3.63 -7.35 -2.28
C VAL A 148 4.11 -8.59 -1.54
N ILE A 149 3.69 -9.79 -1.95
CA ILE A 149 4.10 -11.06 -1.31
C ILE A 149 5.64 -11.19 -1.36
N ASN A 150 6.26 -10.93 -2.51
CA ASN A 150 7.70 -10.95 -2.66
C ASN A 150 8.39 -9.93 -1.74
N ALA A 151 7.83 -8.73 -1.60
CA ALA A 151 8.37 -7.73 -0.68
C ALA A 151 8.32 -8.20 0.78
N PHE A 152 7.27 -8.90 1.21
CA PHE A 152 7.17 -9.46 2.57
C PHE A 152 8.14 -10.62 2.79
N VAL A 153 8.22 -11.56 1.83
CA VAL A 153 9.09 -12.76 1.94
C VAL A 153 10.56 -12.39 1.90
N HIS A 154 10.95 -11.44 1.06
CA HIS A 154 12.35 -11.10 0.82
C HIS A 154 12.85 -9.87 1.59
N ASN A 155 12.01 -9.22 2.40
CA ASN A 155 12.44 -8.09 3.23
C ASN A 155 13.47 -8.52 4.28
N LYS A 156 14.46 -7.68 4.51
CA LYS A 156 15.46 -7.89 5.58
C LYS A 156 14.89 -7.43 6.92
N TRP A 157 14.06 -8.27 7.54
CA TRP A 157 13.34 -7.96 8.76
C TRP A 157 14.22 -7.76 9.99
N VAL A 158 15.41 -8.38 10.01
CA VAL A 158 16.35 -8.28 11.14
C VAL A 158 16.84 -6.86 11.42
N ASP A 159 16.67 -5.93 10.46
CA ASP A 159 17.01 -4.52 10.65
C ASP A 159 15.86 -3.72 11.33
N GLY A 160 14.80 -4.39 11.81
CA GLY A 160 13.67 -3.76 12.51
C GLY A 160 12.69 -3.00 11.62
N ASN A 161 12.86 -3.05 10.29
CA ASN A 161 12.05 -2.27 9.36
C ASN A 161 11.28 -3.16 8.38
N GLY A 162 9.99 -2.87 8.21
CA GLY A 162 9.15 -3.49 7.19
C GLY A 162 9.39 -2.95 5.78
N PRO A 163 8.80 -3.59 4.75
CA PRO A 163 8.73 -3.05 3.40
C PRO A 163 7.95 -1.74 3.40
N MET A 164 8.18 -0.90 2.39
CA MET A 164 7.53 0.39 2.25
C MET A 164 6.81 0.49 0.92
N PHE A 165 5.59 0.97 0.96
CA PHE A 165 4.72 1.19 -0.20
C PHE A 165 4.54 2.68 -0.40
N THR A 166 4.67 3.14 -1.64
CA THR A 166 4.51 4.55 -1.98
C THR A 166 3.69 4.66 -3.26
N SER A 167 2.49 5.23 -3.17
CA SER A 167 1.69 5.57 -4.33
C SER A 167 1.94 7.01 -4.72
N PHE A 168 2.26 7.21 -5.98
CA PHE A 168 2.36 8.49 -6.66
C PHE A 168 1.17 8.67 -7.61
N ARG A 169 1.09 9.81 -8.26
CA ARG A 169 0.03 10.09 -9.25
C ARG A 169 -0.01 9.05 -10.38
N ASN A 170 1.15 8.53 -10.77
CA ASN A 170 1.31 7.70 -11.98
C ASN A 170 1.81 6.27 -11.72
N ARG A 171 2.07 5.88 -10.48
CA ARG A 171 2.60 4.55 -10.14
C ARG A 171 2.50 4.22 -8.65
N VAL A 172 2.64 2.94 -8.33
CA VAL A 172 3.00 2.47 -6.98
C VAL A 172 4.44 1.96 -6.99
N GLU A 173 5.23 2.35 -6.00
CA GLU A 173 6.54 1.78 -5.71
C GLU A 173 6.47 0.89 -4.47
N ILE A 174 6.97 -0.34 -4.58
CA ILE A 174 7.06 -1.33 -3.53
C ILE A 174 8.54 -1.55 -3.24
N LEU A 175 8.99 -1.12 -2.06
CA LEU A 175 10.38 -1.23 -1.63
C LEU A 175 10.52 -2.34 -0.59
N SER A 176 11.33 -3.35 -0.87
CA SER A 176 11.84 -4.30 0.12
C SER A 176 13.28 -3.98 0.50
N ARG A 177 13.61 -4.13 1.77
CA ARG A 177 14.97 -3.91 2.28
C ARG A 177 15.85 -5.13 2.04
N GLY A 178 17.13 -4.89 1.86
CA GLY A 178 18.12 -5.90 1.49
C GLY A 178 18.35 -5.95 -0.01
N THR A 179 19.25 -6.82 -0.44
CA THR A 179 19.60 -7.03 -1.83
C THR A 179 19.50 -8.51 -2.18
N LEU A 180 19.90 -8.90 -3.39
CA LEU A 180 19.93 -10.30 -3.77
C LEU A 180 20.84 -11.11 -2.83
N PRO A 181 20.41 -12.33 -2.41
CA PRO A 181 21.25 -13.19 -1.59
C PRO A 181 22.55 -13.55 -2.34
N PRO A 182 23.64 -13.84 -1.61
CA PRO A 182 24.96 -14.11 -2.22
C PRO A 182 25.00 -15.24 -3.26
N LYS A 183 24.02 -16.14 -3.22
CA LYS A 183 23.91 -17.28 -4.16
C LYS A 183 23.03 -16.98 -5.38
N GLN A 184 22.45 -15.79 -5.48
CA GLN A 184 21.56 -15.41 -6.56
C GLN A 184 22.21 -14.40 -7.48
N THR A 185 22.30 -14.74 -8.78
CA THR A 185 22.72 -13.81 -9.82
C THR A 185 21.54 -12.93 -10.27
N VAL A 186 21.85 -11.78 -10.88
CA VAL A 186 20.83 -10.89 -11.44
C VAL A 186 20.05 -11.60 -12.57
N ASP A 187 20.75 -12.35 -13.41
CA ASP A 187 20.10 -13.11 -14.50
C ASP A 187 19.20 -14.22 -13.95
N GLY A 188 19.68 -14.98 -12.95
CA GLY A 188 18.88 -15.98 -12.26
C GLY A 188 17.64 -15.38 -11.58
N PHE A 189 17.77 -14.20 -10.97
CA PHE A 189 16.63 -13.48 -10.40
C PHE A 189 15.56 -13.19 -11.47
N TYR A 190 15.94 -12.67 -12.64
CA TYR A 190 15.01 -12.40 -13.73
C TYR A 190 14.49 -13.66 -14.43
N ALA A 191 15.25 -14.75 -14.37
CA ALA A 191 14.82 -16.06 -14.88
C ALA A 191 13.82 -16.76 -13.94
N GLY A 192 13.61 -16.23 -12.73
CA GLY A 192 12.71 -16.82 -11.74
C GLY A 192 13.37 -17.88 -10.85
N GLU A 193 14.71 -17.92 -10.81
CA GLU A 193 15.42 -18.70 -9.80
C GLU A 193 15.14 -18.10 -8.42
N SER A 194 14.29 -18.78 -7.65
CA SER A 194 13.89 -18.28 -6.34
C SER A 194 14.87 -18.72 -5.27
N VAL A 195 15.63 -17.76 -4.74
CA VAL A 195 16.47 -17.94 -3.55
C VAL A 195 15.86 -17.11 -2.42
N PRO A 196 15.08 -17.70 -1.52
CA PRO A 196 14.40 -16.93 -0.48
C PRO A 196 15.40 -16.38 0.54
N VAL A 197 15.31 -15.08 0.83
CA VAL A 197 16.07 -14.43 1.92
C VAL A 197 15.62 -14.98 3.28
N ASN A 198 14.31 -15.21 3.43
CA ASN A 198 13.68 -15.70 4.65
C ASN A 198 13.04 -17.08 4.39
N GLU A 199 13.86 -18.14 4.35
CA GLU A 199 13.40 -19.48 4.00
C GLU A 199 12.27 -19.99 4.89
N SER A 200 12.35 -19.77 6.20
CA SER A 200 11.31 -20.22 7.15
C SER A 200 9.98 -19.49 6.92
N LEU A 201 10.01 -18.18 6.65
CA LEU A 201 8.81 -17.42 6.32
C LEU A 201 8.22 -17.85 4.98
N SER A 202 9.06 -18.10 3.99
CA SER A 202 8.64 -18.64 2.67
C SER A 202 7.92 -19.98 2.82
N LYS A 203 8.44 -20.91 3.65
CA LYS A 203 7.79 -22.20 3.94
C LYS A 203 6.40 -22.03 4.56
N ILE A 204 6.25 -21.07 5.48
CA ILE A 204 4.96 -20.75 6.09
C ILE A 204 3.97 -20.21 5.05
N PHE A 205 4.41 -19.31 4.17
CA PHE A 205 3.55 -18.77 3.11
C PHE A 205 3.11 -19.85 2.10
N ILE A 206 4.00 -20.80 1.76
CA ILE A 206 3.67 -21.96 0.92
C ILE A 206 2.65 -22.85 1.63
N GLN A 207 2.88 -23.18 2.92
CA GLN A 207 1.96 -24.01 3.70
C GLN A 207 0.56 -23.41 3.80
N LEU A 208 0.46 -22.09 3.84
CA LEU A 208 -0.81 -21.34 3.88
C LEU A 208 -1.42 -21.06 2.51
N HIS A 209 -0.84 -21.58 1.43
CA HIS A 209 -1.23 -21.30 0.05
C HIS A 209 -1.29 -19.82 -0.32
N ILE A 210 -0.46 -19.00 0.32
CA ILE A 210 -0.30 -17.57 0.01
C ILE A 210 0.57 -17.40 -1.24
N THR A 211 1.58 -18.24 -1.40
CA THR A 211 2.47 -18.25 -2.58
C THR A 211 2.72 -19.68 -3.05
N GLU A 212 3.03 -19.82 -4.33
CA GLU A 212 3.51 -21.05 -4.93
C GLU A 212 5.02 -20.91 -5.16
N HIS A 213 5.83 -21.84 -4.70
CA HIS A 213 7.29 -21.81 -4.89
C HIS A 213 7.68 -22.21 -6.34
N THR A 214 7.08 -21.51 -7.33
CA THR A 214 7.24 -21.84 -8.75
C THR A 214 8.24 -20.95 -9.48
N GLY A 215 8.80 -19.93 -8.82
CA GLY A 215 9.69 -18.95 -9.45
C GLY A 215 9.02 -18.05 -10.49
N ARG A 216 7.68 -18.05 -10.58
CA ARG A 216 6.92 -17.29 -11.60
C ARG A 216 6.77 -15.80 -11.28
N GLY A 217 6.99 -15.39 -10.04
CA GLY A 217 6.70 -14.03 -9.58
C GLY A 217 7.42 -12.95 -10.36
N ILE A 218 8.74 -12.98 -10.37
CA ILE A 218 9.54 -11.99 -11.10
C ILE A 218 9.32 -12.05 -12.62
N PRO A 219 9.32 -13.22 -13.28
CA PRO A 219 8.92 -13.33 -14.69
C PRO A 219 7.54 -12.76 -14.98
N GLN A 220 6.54 -12.94 -14.12
CA GLN A 220 5.21 -12.38 -14.30
C GLN A 220 5.22 -10.84 -14.20
N ILE A 221 5.91 -10.28 -13.20
CA ILE A 221 6.07 -8.82 -13.06
C ILE A 221 6.74 -8.24 -14.30
N THR A 222 7.82 -8.86 -14.74
CA THR A 222 8.61 -8.37 -15.89
C THR A 222 7.93 -8.57 -17.24
N SER A 223 7.08 -9.58 -17.39
CA SER A 223 6.31 -9.79 -18.62
C SER A 223 5.24 -8.71 -18.82
N VAL A 224 4.69 -8.17 -17.74
CA VAL A 224 3.65 -7.13 -17.81
C VAL A 224 4.26 -5.73 -17.88
N TYR A 225 5.24 -5.43 -17.03
CA TYR A 225 5.77 -4.08 -16.87
C TYR A 225 7.22 -3.90 -17.34
N GLY A 226 7.90 -4.97 -17.73
CA GLY A 226 9.30 -4.92 -18.16
C GLY A 226 10.32 -4.91 -17.00
N ARG A 227 11.56 -5.28 -17.32
CA ARG A 227 12.66 -5.34 -16.34
C ARG A 227 13.04 -3.98 -15.76
N ASN A 228 12.85 -2.89 -16.51
CA ASN A 228 13.18 -1.52 -16.08
C ASN A 228 12.35 -1.06 -14.88
N ASN A 229 11.24 -1.72 -14.60
CA ASN A 229 10.39 -1.45 -13.44
C ASN A 229 10.84 -2.18 -12.16
N ILE A 230 11.93 -2.94 -12.22
CA ILE A 230 12.57 -3.52 -11.03
C ILE A 230 13.98 -2.92 -10.91
N ARG A 231 14.22 -2.21 -9.83
CA ARG A 231 15.53 -1.59 -9.53
C ARG A 231 16.16 -2.32 -8.35
N ILE A 232 17.25 -3.03 -8.62
CA ILE A 232 18.06 -3.71 -7.60
C ILE A 232 19.19 -2.75 -7.19
N LYS A 233 19.20 -2.37 -5.90
CA LYS A 233 20.21 -1.51 -5.31
C LYS A 233 20.99 -2.28 -4.24
N GLU A 234 22.04 -1.67 -3.71
CA GLU A 234 22.88 -2.27 -2.69
C GLU A 234 22.10 -2.68 -1.43
N ASN A 235 21.10 -1.87 -1.00
CA ASN A 235 20.39 -2.06 0.27
C ASN A 235 18.88 -2.22 0.11
N ASN A 236 18.35 -2.23 -1.11
CA ASN A 236 16.93 -2.41 -1.35
C ASN A 236 16.63 -2.82 -2.79
N ILE A 237 15.48 -3.45 -2.96
CA ILE A 237 14.88 -3.75 -4.26
C ILE A 237 13.58 -2.97 -4.34
N VAL A 238 13.36 -2.25 -5.45
CA VAL A 238 12.15 -1.48 -5.68
C VAL A 238 11.45 -2.02 -6.93
N VAL A 239 10.23 -2.47 -6.74
CA VAL A 239 9.32 -2.82 -7.84
C VAL A 239 8.41 -1.63 -8.08
N THR A 240 8.38 -1.15 -9.33
CA THR A 240 7.51 -0.07 -9.78
C THR A 240 6.36 -0.64 -10.58
N ILE A 241 5.14 -0.27 -10.24
CA ILE A 241 3.92 -0.66 -10.94
C ILE A 241 3.31 0.63 -11.52
N PRO A 242 3.50 0.91 -12.80
CA PRO A 242 2.89 2.04 -13.48
C PRO A 242 1.37 1.95 -13.47
N PHE A 243 0.70 3.08 -13.47
CA PHE A 243 -0.76 3.15 -13.60
C PHE A 243 -1.19 3.23 -15.06
N ASP A 244 -2.13 2.39 -15.43
CA ASP A 244 -2.81 2.40 -16.72
C ASP A 244 -3.93 3.46 -16.68
N ARG A 245 -3.56 4.75 -16.72
CA ARG A 245 -4.54 5.82 -16.75
C ARG A 245 -5.05 5.98 -18.16
N LEU A 246 -6.37 6.05 -18.31
CA LEU A 246 -7.01 6.50 -19.53
C LEU A 246 -6.74 8.00 -19.65
N GLU A 247 -5.83 8.39 -20.56
CA GLU A 247 -5.52 9.80 -20.81
C GLU A 247 -6.75 10.50 -21.39
N ASP A 248 -7.16 11.60 -20.77
CA ASP A 248 -8.09 12.54 -21.40
C ASP A 248 -7.34 13.28 -22.51
N GLU A 249 -7.64 12.98 -23.77
CA GLU A 249 -7.04 13.62 -24.95
C GLU A 249 -7.18 15.16 -24.94
N THR A 250 -8.09 15.70 -24.15
CA THR A 250 -8.30 17.13 -23.94
C THR A 250 -7.14 17.86 -23.26
N TYR A 251 -6.28 17.15 -22.49
CA TYR A 251 -5.11 17.77 -21.84
C TYR A 251 -3.82 17.64 -22.63
N ALA A 252 -3.68 16.66 -23.52
CA ALA A 252 -2.47 16.46 -24.32
C ALA A 252 -2.33 17.50 -25.46
N SER A 253 -3.44 18.06 -25.95
CA SER A 253 -3.42 19.06 -27.02
C SER A 253 -3.07 20.48 -26.56
N VAL A 254 -3.23 20.78 -25.24
CA VAL A 254 -2.98 22.12 -24.70
C VAL A 254 -1.49 22.36 -24.42
N ASP A 255 -0.73 21.31 -24.08
CA ASP A 255 0.70 21.46 -23.74
C ASP A 255 1.63 21.55 -24.99
N THR A 256 1.23 21.00 -26.14
CA THR A 256 2.06 21.04 -27.36
C THR A 256 1.88 22.31 -28.16
N GLU A 257 0.70 22.93 -28.19
CA GLU A 257 0.50 24.23 -28.84
C GLU A 257 1.07 25.39 -28.03
N ASN A 258 1.08 25.33 -26.70
CA ASN A 258 1.64 26.37 -25.84
C ASN A 258 3.18 26.40 -25.83
N ALA A 259 3.87 25.33 -26.21
CA ALA A 259 5.34 25.30 -26.29
C ALA A 259 5.90 26.04 -27.50
N GLN A 260 5.15 26.11 -28.60
CA GLN A 260 5.58 26.82 -29.82
C GLN A 260 5.23 28.32 -29.86
N VAL A 261 4.24 28.76 -29.08
CA VAL A 261 3.82 30.17 -28.99
C VAL A 261 4.62 30.95 -27.95
N LYS A 262 5.22 30.29 -26.95
CA LYS A 262 6.01 30.96 -25.89
C LYS A 262 7.36 31.53 -26.31
N SER A 263 7.86 31.23 -27.51
CA SER A 263 9.15 31.78 -27.95
C SER A 263 9.07 33.14 -28.64
N LYS A 264 7.89 33.70 -28.94
CA LYS A 264 7.73 34.97 -29.66
C LYS A 264 7.09 36.12 -28.90
N ASN A 265 6.52 35.93 -27.69
CA ASN A 265 5.79 37.00 -27.00
C ASN A 265 6.20 37.20 -25.53
N ALA A 266 7.46 36.92 -25.18
CA ALA A 266 7.94 37.00 -23.77
C ALA A 266 8.21 38.43 -23.22
N GLN A 267 7.88 39.49 -23.91
CA GLN A 267 8.22 40.88 -23.50
C GLN A 267 7.07 41.85 -23.26
N VAL A 268 5.81 41.48 -23.46
CA VAL A 268 4.71 42.48 -23.36
C VAL A 268 3.66 42.21 -22.28
N ASN A 269 3.62 41.04 -21.64
CA ASN A 269 2.52 40.67 -20.74
C ASN A 269 2.89 40.33 -19.28
N ALA A 270 3.97 40.92 -18.74
CA ALA A 270 4.35 40.71 -17.33
C ALA A 270 3.50 41.48 -16.29
N GLN A 271 2.74 42.48 -16.70
CA GLN A 271 2.05 43.39 -15.78
C GLN A 271 0.53 43.16 -15.65
N VAL A 272 -0.09 42.35 -16.52
CA VAL A 272 -1.55 42.10 -16.47
C VAL A 272 -1.91 40.81 -15.74
N LYS A 273 -0.95 39.90 -15.52
CA LYS A 273 -1.19 38.59 -14.88
C LYS A 273 -1.07 38.57 -13.35
N VAL A 274 -0.61 39.66 -12.72
CA VAL A 274 -0.50 39.70 -11.24
C VAL A 274 -1.86 39.87 -10.56
N ASN A 275 -2.83 40.47 -11.23
CA ASN A 275 -4.15 40.73 -10.63
C ASN A 275 -5.19 39.63 -10.91
N GLN A 276 -4.93 38.66 -11.82
CA GLN A 276 -5.83 37.52 -12.05
C GLN A 276 -5.43 36.25 -11.30
N VAL A 277 -4.18 36.15 -10.79
CA VAL A 277 -3.70 34.98 -10.06
C VAL A 277 -4.10 35.01 -8.58
N LEU A 278 -4.62 36.14 -8.10
CA LEU A 278 -5.08 36.25 -6.69
C LEU A 278 -6.52 35.79 -6.45
N ASP A 279 -7.31 35.56 -7.52
CA ASP A 279 -8.71 35.13 -7.39
C ASP A 279 -8.94 33.63 -7.69
N GLU A 280 -7.93 32.91 -8.22
CA GLU A 280 -8.05 31.47 -8.55
C GLU A 280 -7.36 30.52 -7.53
N THR A 281 -6.82 31.03 -6.43
CA THR A 281 -6.15 30.21 -5.39
C THR A 281 -7.07 29.80 -4.24
N GLN A 282 -8.37 29.69 -4.44
CA GLN A 282 -9.32 29.15 -3.46
C GLN A 282 -10.15 27.97 -3.99
N ASN A 283 -9.54 26.99 -4.65
CA ASN A 283 -10.14 25.66 -4.77
C ASN A 283 -9.21 24.64 -4.12
N TYR A 284 -9.21 24.62 -2.78
CA TYR A 284 -8.80 23.44 -2.03
C TYR A 284 -9.76 22.31 -2.39
N ASP A 285 -9.23 21.22 -2.87
CA ASP A 285 -9.99 19.98 -3.03
C ASP A 285 -10.34 19.45 -1.64
N VAL A 286 -11.44 19.98 -1.12
CA VAL A 286 -12.02 19.63 0.19
C VAL A 286 -12.45 18.19 0.08
N SER A 287 -12.10 17.34 1.05
CA SER A 287 -12.52 15.94 1.05
C SER A 287 -14.03 15.81 0.87
N ILE A 288 -14.50 14.69 0.31
CA ILE A 288 -15.95 14.48 0.09
C ILE A 288 -16.71 14.58 1.41
N GLU A 289 -16.11 14.13 2.51
CA GLU A 289 -16.65 14.25 3.86
C GLU A 289 -16.74 15.70 4.32
N GLU A 290 -15.73 16.51 4.03
CA GLU A 290 -15.76 17.95 4.36
C GLU A 290 -16.72 18.72 3.49
N LYS A 291 -16.86 18.39 2.20
CA LYS A 291 -17.92 18.94 1.32
C LYS A 291 -19.30 18.59 1.86
N ALA A 292 -19.51 17.35 2.32
CA ALA A 292 -20.76 16.93 2.95
C ALA A 292 -21.04 17.71 4.24
N LEU A 293 -20.04 17.93 5.09
CA LEU A 293 -20.18 18.70 6.34
C LEU A 293 -20.47 20.17 6.07
N GLN A 294 -19.79 20.81 5.12
CA GLN A 294 -20.05 22.19 4.73
C GLN A 294 -21.47 22.35 4.18
N PHE A 295 -21.91 21.44 3.32
CA PHE A 295 -23.26 21.47 2.77
C PHE A 295 -24.31 21.22 3.83
N CYS A 296 -24.04 20.41 4.84
CA CYS A 296 -24.90 20.14 5.99
C CYS A 296 -24.81 21.20 7.10
N SER A 297 -24.16 22.36 6.88
CA SER A 297 -24.21 23.49 7.81
C SER A 297 -25.66 23.91 8.15
N GLU A 298 -26.59 23.62 7.26
CA GLU A 298 -28.04 23.63 7.47
C GLU A 298 -28.59 22.21 7.28
N ALA A 299 -29.78 21.93 7.84
CA ALA A 299 -30.39 20.60 7.77
C ALA A 299 -30.74 20.20 6.32
N LYS A 300 -30.05 19.23 5.74
CA LYS A 300 -30.21 18.73 4.37
C LYS A 300 -30.69 17.28 4.35
N SER A 301 -31.59 16.97 3.42
CA SER A 301 -32.02 15.59 3.18
C SER A 301 -30.97 14.79 2.44
N ILE A 302 -31.07 13.45 2.49
CA ILE A 302 -30.13 12.56 1.77
C ILE A 302 -30.18 12.78 0.26
N ILE A 303 -31.32 13.24 -0.29
CA ILE A 303 -31.45 13.52 -1.73
C ILE A 303 -30.65 14.76 -2.08
N GLU A 304 -30.81 15.85 -1.32
CA GLU A 304 -30.07 17.10 -1.53
C GLU A 304 -28.55 16.87 -1.40
N ILE A 305 -28.11 15.99 -0.49
CA ILE A 305 -26.70 15.64 -0.34
C ILE A 305 -26.23 14.80 -1.54
N CYS A 306 -27.07 13.88 -2.06
CA CYS A 306 -26.74 13.12 -3.28
C CYS A 306 -26.52 14.06 -4.47
N ASP A 307 -27.44 15.00 -4.67
CA ASP A 307 -27.40 15.95 -5.78
C ASP A 307 -26.18 16.87 -5.67
N TYR A 308 -25.88 17.37 -4.48
CA TYR A 308 -24.74 18.24 -4.22
C TYR A 308 -23.39 17.54 -4.43
N LEU A 309 -23.25 16.28 -3.98
CA LEU A 309 -22.03 15.49 -4.12
C LEU A 309 -21.93 14.79 -5.48
N GLY A 310 -22.93 14.91 -6.35
CA GLY A 310 -22.95 14.30 -7.68
C GLY A 310 -23.20 12.79 -7.70
N PHE A 311 -23.76 12.21 -6.62
CA PHE A 311 -24.06 10.79 -6.55
C PHE A 311 -25.50 10.47 -6.96
N LYS A 312 -25.68 9.47 -7.83
CA LYS A 312 -27.01 8.99 -8.25
C LYS A 312 -27.64 8.00 -7.25
N ASP A 313 -26.84 7.38 -6.36
CA ASP A 313 -27.31 6.35 -5.42
C ASP A 313 -27.17 6.81 -3.97
N ARG A 314 -28.28 6.78 -3.25
CA ARG A 314 -28.36 7.08 -1.81
C ARG A 314 -27.54 6.15 -0.94
N ARG A 315 -27.24 4.90 -1.39
CA ARG A 315 -26.42 3.95 -0.66
C ARG A 315 -24.98 4.42 -0.58
N THR A 316 -24.47 5.03 -1.64
CA THR A 316 -23.12 5.60 -1.69
C THR A 316 -22.99 6.76 -0.72
N VAL A 317 -23.98 7.66 -0.69
CA VAL A 317 -23.98 8.80 0.24
C VAL A 317 -24.11 8.33 1.70
N ARG A 318 -24.88 7.29 1.98
CA ARG A 318 -24.95 6.70 3.33
C ARG A 318 -23.59 6.17 3.83
N LYS A 319 -22.73 5.65 2.95
CA LYS A 319 -21.37 5.23 3.33
C LYS A 319 -20.48 6.40 3.75
N ILE A 320 -20.78 7.61 3.30
CA ILE A 320 -20.07 8.84 3.68
C ILE A 320 -20.68 9.42 4.97
N ILE A 321 -22.02 9.44 5.08
CA ILE A 321 -22.74 10.04 6.19
C ILE A 321 -22.64 9.19 7.48
N ASN A 322 -22.71 7.86 7.38
CA ASN A 322 -22.73 6.99 8.56
C ASN A 322 -21.46 7.15 9.43
N PRO A 323 -20.25 7.13 8.90
CA PRO A 323 -19.05 7.42 9.71
C PRO A 323 -19.07 8.80 10.36
N LEU A 324 -19.61 9.81 9.68
CA LEU A 324 -19.73 11.17 10.25
C LEU A 324 -20.76 11.26 11.38
N LEU A 325 -21.84 10.45 11.34
CA LEU A 325 -22.79 10.28 12.43
C LEU A 325 -22.16 9.56 13.62
N GLU A 326 -21.41 8.47 13.38
CA GLU A 326 -20.70 7.70 14.41
C GLU A 326 -19.63 8.53 15.11
N LEU A 327 -18.94 9.40 14.36
CA LEU A 327 -17.95 10.34 14.91
C LEU A 327 -18.58 11.59 15.56
N GLY A 328 -19.91 11.71 15.58
CA GLY A 328 -20.60 12.86 16.15
C GLY A 328 -20.39 14.17 15.39
N ARG A 329 -19.92 14.14 14.13
CA ARG A 329 -19.73 15.33 13.28
C ARG A 329 -21.00 15.73 12.51
N LEU A 330 -21.93 14.79 12.35
CA LEU A 330 -23.28 15.01 11.85
C LEU A 330 -24.33 14.55 12.87
N ALA A 331 -25.48 15.15 12.86
CA ALA A 331 -26.65 14.71 13.62
C ALA A 331 -27.84 14.47 12.71
N MET A 332 -28.71 13.55 13.12
CA MET A 332 -30.03 13.33 12.53
C MET A 332 -31.04 14.26 13.14
N THR A 333 -31.90 14.87 12.32
CA THR A 333 -33.00 15.74 12.84
C THR A 333 -34.16 14.94 13.45
N VAL A 334 -34.27 13.63 13.07
CA VAL A 334 -35.29 12.71 13.61
C VAL A 334 -34.59 11.40 13.98
N PRO A 335 -33.81 11.35 15.08
CA PRO A 335 -33.01 10.20 15.45
C PRO A 335 -33.84 8.95 15.76
N ASP A 336 -35.03 9.12 16.34
CA ASP A 336 -35.95 8.03 16.70
C ASP A 336 -36.54 7.31 15.48
N LYS A 337 -36.49 7.92 14.30
CA LYS A 337 -36.97 7.34 13.03
C LYS A 337 -35.96 7.55 11.90
N PRO A 338 -34.83 6.83 11.90
CA PRO A 338 -33.70 7.01 10.93
C PRO A 338 -34.12 6.90 9.47
N ASN A 339 -35.16 6.13 9.18
CA ASN A 339 -35.69 5.89 7.82
C ASN A 339 -36.87 6.78 7.46
N SER A 340 -37.16 7.82 8.25
CA SER A 340 -38.24 8.78 7.96
C SER A 340 -38.00 9.47 6.62
N ARG A 341 -39.05 9.72 5.85
CA ARG A 341 -39.00 10.55 4.64
C ARG A 341 -38.57 12.00 4.92
N ASN A 342 -38.82 12.48 6.16
CA ASN A 342 -38.48 13.82 6.61
C ASN A 342 -37.11 13.87 7.32
N GLN A 343 -36.35 12.79 7.30
CA GLN A 343 -34.99 12.74 7.89
C GLN A 343 -34.06 13.72 7.17
N LYS A 344 -33.43 14.60 7.93
CA LYS A 344 -32.36 15.49 7.48
C LYS A 344 -31.11 15.33 8.36
N TYR A 345 -30.01 15.79 7.84
CA TYR A 345 -28.69 15.73 8.48
C TYR A 345 -28.14 17.13 8.65
N ILE A 346 -27.55 17.42 9.80
CA ILE A 346 -26.97 18.73 10.12
C ILE A 346 -25.56 18.52 10.72
N ALA A 347 -24.62 19.37 10.33
CA ALA A 347 -23.26 19.35 10.90
C ALA A 347 -23.28 19.88 12.34
N ILE A 348 -22.58 19.17 13.22
CA ILE A 348 -22.33 19.60 14.60
C ILE A 348 -21.04 20.43 14.58
N LYS A 349 -21.11 21.65 15.11
CA LYS A 349 -19.98 22.59 15.23
C LYS A 349 -19.09 22.22 16.39
#